data_91f96ff4664b5a4c07ee25b0fae685a1
#
_entry.id   91f96ff4664b5a4c07ee25b0fae685a1
#
_cell.length_a   1.000
_cell.length_b   1.000
_cell.length_c   1.000
_cell.angle_alpha   90.00
_cell.angle_beta   90.00
_cell.angle_gamma   90.00
#
_symmetry.space_group_name_H-M   'P 1'
#
loop_
_entity.id
_entity.type
_entity.pdbx_description
1 polymer ?
#
loop_
_entity_poly.entity_id
_entity_poly.type
_entity_poly.pdbx_seq_one_letter_code
_entity_poly.pdbx_strand_id
1 'polypeptide(L)'
;MWRITGDWRRAPAAALVGIVFASSHSFAANAPSTGAPTVQAVLDCRKLQDSTERLACYDKAVSAMEQAQTTGDLVTVDREQRRAARHQAFGLALPTLSFLDRGEKPEEVDRITARVASASQDPYGKWTIRLDDGAVWRQIDDNSVDRSPHPGSSAEIRRGALGSFTMKIDGQFPIRVHRDN
;
A
#
# COMPACT_ATOMS: atom_id res chain seq x y z
N MET A 1 29.86 51.43 69.13
CA MET A 1 29.48 51.08 70.51
C MET A 1 28.57 49.87 70.46
N TRP A 2 28.91 48.92 71.28
CA TRP A 2 28.25 47.67 71.64
C TRP A 2 28.48 46.46 70.75
N ARG A 3 29.42 45.62 71.28
CA ARG A 3 29.62 44.22 71.08
C ARG A 3 28.48 43.42 71.69
N ILE A 4 28.09 42.27 71.11
CA ILE A 4 27.81 41.08 71.91
C ILE A 4 28.18 39.85 71.08
N THR A 5 29.09 39.08 71.68
CA THR A 5 29.58 37.75 71.37
C THR A 5 28.49 36.70 71.68
N GLY A 6 28.39 35.69 70.89
CA GLY A 6 27.59 34.52 71.18
C GLY A 6 28.10 33.27 70.44
N ASP A 7 28.95 32.60 71.13
CA ASP A 7 29.55 31.28 70.83
C ASP A 7 28.48 30.19 71.03
N TRP A 8 28.17 29.42 70.03
CA TRP A 8 27.38 28.19 70.22
C TRP A 8 28.04 27.00 69.53
N ARG A 9 28.42 26.12 70.39
CA ARG A 9 29.14 24.86 70.28
C ARG A 9 28.47 23.88 69.27
N ARG A 10 29.38 23.21 68.61
CA ARG A 10 29.35 21.94 67.83
C ARG A 10 28.36 20.90 68.35
N ALA A 11 27.52 20.37 67.40
CA ALA A 11 26.97 19.03 67.43
C ALA A 11 27.09 18.39 66.05
N PRO A 12 27.58 17.14 65.90
CA PRO A 12 27.68 16.49 64.63
C PRO A 12 26.33 15.82 64.32
N ALA A 13 25.69 16.24 63.24
CA ALA A 13 24.52 15.55 62.67
C ALA A 13 25.03 14.47 61.70
N ALA A 14 24.76 13.21 62.06
CA ALA A 14 25.02 12.07 61.20
C ALA A 14 24.12 12.13 59.97
N ALA A 15 24.72 12.29 58.80
CA ALA A 15 24.04 12.23 57.53
C ALA A 15 23.76 10.75 57.18
N LEU A 16 22.48 10.33 57.28
CA LEU A 16 21.99 9.09 56.70
C LEU A 16 21.86 9.29 55.17
N VAL A 17 22.81 8.72 54.43
CA VAL A 17 22.71 8.63 52.98
C VAL A 17 21.68 7.55 52.63
N GLY A 18 20.45 7.96 52.33
CA GLY A 18 19.43 7.09 51.75
C GLY A 18 19.76 6.82 50.31
N ILE A 19 20.22 5.61 49.99
CA ILE A 19 20.40 5.15 48.62
C ILE A 19 19.01 4.84 48.06
N VAL A 20 18.45 5.76 47.25
CA VAL A 20 17.25 5.51 46.47
C VAL A 20 17.66 4.67 45.27
N PHE A 21 17.35 3.37 45.31
CA PHE A 21 17.40 2.51 44.13
C PHE A 21 16.27 2.93 43.18
N ALA A 22 16.61 3.74 42.19
CA ALA A 22 15.75 4.01 41.06
C ALA A 22 15.70 2.73 40.19
N SER A 23 14.61 1.94 40.36
CA SER A 23 14.33 0.81 39.49
C SER A 23 13.99 1.34 38.10
N SER A 24 14.98 1.36 37.21
CA SER A 24 14.79 1.67 35.80
C SER A 24 13.97 0.54 35.17
N HIS A 25 12.66 0.73 35.06
CA HIS A 25 11.82 -0.12 34.22
C HIS A 25 12.17 0.18 32.78
N SER A 26 13.03 -0.64 32.17
CA SER A 26 13.24 -0.62 30.74
C SER A 26 11.97 -1.08 30.06
N PHE A 27 11.17 -0.13 29.57
CA PHE A 27 10.13 -0.44 28.57
C PHE A 27 10.87 -0.90 27.32
N ALA A 28 10.93 -2.21 27.12
CA ALA A 28 11.28 -2.77 25.83
C ALA A 28 10.22 -2.26 24.84
N ALA A 29 10.56 -1.26 24.04
CA ALA A 29 9.75 -0.84 22.91
C ALA A 29 9.70 -2.04 21.96
N ASN A 30 8.57 -2.74 21.93
CA ASN A 30 8.29 -3.72 20.89
C ASN A 30 8.42 -3.00 19.55
N ALA A 31 9.42 -3.36 18.77
CA ALA A 31 9.54 -2.91 17.38
C ALA A 31 8.20 -3.25 16.69
N PRO A 32 7.60 -2.32 15.93
CA PRO A 32 6.34 -2.59 15.26
C PRO A 32 6.51 -3.81 14.36
N SER A 33 5.76 -4.87 14.65
CA SER A 33 5.71 -6.05 13.79
C SER A 33 5.25 -5.61 12.41
N THR A 34 6.03 -5.91 11.38
CA THR A 34 5.76 -5.52 9.98
C THR A 34 4.54 -6.25 9.37
N GLY A 35 3.85 -7.09 10.12
CA GLY A 35 2.68 -7.86 9.70
C GLY A 35 1.40 -7.47 10.44
N ALA A 36 0.23 -7.85 9.89
CA ALA A 36 -1.04 -7.73 10.59
C ALA A 36 -0.98 -8.53 11.91
N PRO A 37 -1.48 -7.98 13.04
CA PRO A 37 -1.41 -8.65 14.34
C PRO A 37 -2.03 -10.05 14.34
N THR A 38 -3.10 -10.24 13.62
CA THR A 38 -3.78 -11.54 13.45
C THR A 38 -2.89 -12.57 12.76
N VAL A 39 -2.15 -12.19 11.72
CA VAL A 39 -1.18 -13.06 11.05
C VAL A 39 -0.01 -13.38 11.98
N GLN A 40 0.48 -12.39 12.73
CA GLN A 40 1.56 -12.60 13.69
C GLN A 40 1.16 -13.58 14.79
N ALA A 41 -0.07 -13.52 15.28
CA ALA A 41 -0.59 -14.46 16.27
C ALA A 41 -0.51 -15.93 15.80
N VAL A 42 -0.84 -16.18 14.52
CA VAL A 42 -0.69 -17.52 13.92
C VAL A 42 0.77 -17.96 13.90
N LEU A 43 1.68 -17.05 13.52
CA LEU A 43 3.11 -17.36 13.46
C LEU A 43 3.72 -17.61 14.84
N ASP A 44 3.23 -16.95 15.88
CA ASP A 44 3.70 -17.10 17.26
C ASP A 44 3.35 -18.48 17.85
N CYS A 45 2.26 -19.10 17.40
CA CYS A 45 1.89 -20.45 17.82
C CYS A 45 2.99 -21.49 17.52
N ARG A 46 3.83 -21.27 16.49
CA ARG A 46 4.95 -22.16 16.17
C ARG A 46 6.03 -22.23 17.26
N LYS A 47 6.06 -21.25 18.16
CA LYS A 47 7.05 -21.18 19.24
C LYS A 47 6.70 -22.13 20.41
N LEU A 48 5.46 -22.60 20.49
CA LEU A 48 5.03 -23.54 21.50
C LEU A 48 5.59 -24.94 21.21
N GLN A 49 6.21 -25.55 22.25
CA GLN A 49 6.83 -26.86 22.12
C GLN A 49 5.81 -27.99 22.27
N ASP A 50 4.86 -27.85 23.19
CA ASP A 50 3.80 -28.83 23.36
C ASP A 50 2.82 -28.84 22.18
N SER A 51 2.55 -30.02 21.65
CA SER A 51 1.71 -30.17 20.45
C SER A 51 0.24 -29.85 20.70
N THR A 52 -0.26 -30.10 21.88
CA THR A 52 -1.67 -29.86 22.23
C THR A 52 -1.92 -28.37 22.44
N GLU A 53 -1.02 -27.71 23.18
CA GLU A 53 -1.07 -26.25 23.34
C GLU A 53 -0.88 -25.52 22.01
N ARG A 54 0.01 -26.01 21.16
CA ARG A 54 0.25 -25.43 19.81
C ARG A 54 -0.99 -25.57 18.94
N LEU A 55 -1.67 -26.71 18.96
CA LEU A 55 -2.90 -26.91 18.21
C LEU A 55 -4.00 -25.94 18.68
N ALA A 56 -4.24 -25.89 20.01
CA ALA A 56 -5.23 -24.96 20.58
C ALA A 56 -4.90 -23.48 20.26
N CYS A 57 -3.62 -23.12 20.22
CA CYS A 57 -3.16 -21.79 19.82
C CYS A 57 -3.53 -21.51 18.36
N TYR A 58 -3.26 -22.45 17.43
CA TYR A 58 -3.61 -22.28 16.01
C TYR A 58 -5.12 -22.15 15.83
N ASP A 59 -5.93 -23.00 16.47
CA ASP A 59 -7.38 -22.94 16.35
C ASP A 59 -7.92 -21.56 16.75
N LYS A 60 -7.43 -21.02 17.87
CA LYS A 60 -7.79 -19.69 18.34
C LYS A 60 -7.33 -18.59 17.38
N ALA A 61 -6.08 -18.65 16.93
CA ALA A 61 -5.50 -17.62 16.09
C ALA A 61 -6.13 -17.61 14.69
N VAL A 62 -6.42 -18.78 14.11
CA VAL A 62 -7.09 -18.91 12.81
C VAL A 62 -8.53 -18.40 12.90
N SER A 63 -9.27 -18.73 13.96
CA SER A 63 -10.64 -18.20 14.17
C SER A 63 -10.64 -16.67 14.26
N ALA A 64 -9.67 -16.07 14.96
CA ALA A 64 -9.54 -14.62 15.03
C ALA A 64 -9.19 -14.00 13.66
N MET A 65 -8.36 -14.65 12.86
CA MET A 65 -8.02 -14.23 11.52
C MET A 65 -9.23 -14.28 10.57
N GLU A 66 -10.01 -15.36 10.64
CA GLU A 66 -11.24 -15.53 9.87
C GLU A 66 -12.29 -14.47 10.24
N GLN A 67 -12.43 -14.18 11.53
CA GLN A 67 -13.30 -13.10 11.98
C GLN A 67 -12.85 -11.74 11.43
N ALA A 68 -11.57 -11.43 11.52
CA ALA A 68 -11.01 -10.17 10.98
C ALA A 68 -11.19 -10.05 9.46
N GLN A 69 -11.12 -11.15 8.70
CA GLN A 69 -11.45 -11.16 7.28
C GLN A 69 -12.93 -10.88 7.03
N THR A 70 -13.82 -11.49 7.84
CA THR A 70 -15.28 -11.31 7.70
C THR A 70 -15.71 -9.88 8.03
N THR A 71 -15.08 -9.24 9.03
CA THR A 71 -15.36 -7.85 9.40
C THR A 71 -14.65 -6.82 8.50
N GLY A 72 -13.73 -7.25 7.64
CA GLY A 72 -12.93 -6.38 6.79
C GLY A 72 -11.72 -5.72 7.47
N ASP A 73 -11.44 -6.06 8.74
CA ASP A 73 -10.27 -5.58 9.49
C ASP A 73 -8.96 -6.19 8.97
N LEU A 74 -9.06 -7.34 8.29
CA LEU A 74 -7.97 -8.00 7.59
C LEU A 74 -8.36 -8.23 6.14
N VAL A 75 -7.63 -7.61 5.21
CA VAL A 75 -7.73 -7.89 3.78
C VAL A 75 -6.49 -8.64 3.34
N THR A 76 -6.68 -9.84 2.84
CA THR A 76 -5.60 -10.66 2.27
C THR A 76 -5.61 -10.50 0.76
N VAL A 77 -4.53 -9.99 0.19
CA VAL A 77 -4.37 -9.79 -1.25
C VAL A 77 -3.12 -10.53 -1.71
N ASP A 78 -3.28 -11.46 -2.63
CA ASP A 78 -2.16 -12.16 -3.22
C ASP A 78 -1.47 -11.34 -4.34
N ARG A 79 -0.36 -11.87 -4.87
CA ARG A 79 0.42 -11.20 -5.92
C ARG A 79 -0.39 -11.02 -7.20
N GLU A 80 -1.19 -12.02 -7.58
CA GLU A 80 -1.99 -12.00 -8.81
C GLU A 80 -3.11 -10.95 -8.73
N GLN A 81 -3.81 -10.90 -7.61
CA GLN A 81 -4.84 -9.88 -7.35
C GLN A 81 -4.26 -8.46 -7.37
N ARG A 82 -3.06 -8.27 -6.80
CA ARG A 82 -2.35 -6.97 -6.88
C ARG A 82 -1.98 -6.60 -8.31
N ARG A 83 -1.50 -7.58 -9.11
CA ARG A 83 -1.19 -7.38 -10.52
C ARG A 83 -2.44 -7.01 -11.31
N ALA A 84 -3.53 -7.75 -11.14
CA ALA A 84 -4.82 -7.47 -11.78
C ALA A 84 -5.33 -6.06 -11.42
N ALA A 85 -5.28 -5.67 -10.16
CA ALA A 85 -5.67 -4.34 -9.72
C ALA A 85 -4.81 -3.23 -10.36
N ARG A 86 -3.49 -3.43 -10.50
CA ARG A 86 -2.60 -2.48 -11.20
C ARG A 86 -2.90 -2.38 -12.69
N HIS A 87 -3.24 -3.49 -13.34
CA HIS A 87 -3.70 -3.47 -14.73
C HIS A 87 -4.99 -2.67 -14.88
N GLN A 88 -5.97 -2.91 -14.02
CA GLN A 88 -7.23 -2.17 -14.03
C GLN A 88 -7.05 -0.67 -13.72
N ALA A 89 -6.09 -0.33 -12.85
CA ALA A 89 -5.77 1.05 -12.49
C ALA A 89 -4.85 1.75 -13.50
N PHE A 90 -4.38 1.05 -14.54
CA PHE A 90 -3.45 1.62 -15.52
C PHE A 90 -4.06 2.83 -16.23
N GLY A 91 -3.35 3.95 -16.18
CA GLY A 91 -3.81 5.22 -16.78
C GLY A 91 -4.64 6.10 -15.86
N LEU A 92 -5.12 5.61 -14.71
CA LEU A 92 -5.79 6.44 -13.72
C LEU A 92 -4.76 7.23 -12.90
N ALA A 93 -5.09 8.49 -12.58
CA ALA A 93 -4.31 9.33 -11.68
C ALA A 93 -4.65 8.98 -10.22
N LEU A 94 -4.21 7.81 -9.76
CA LEU A 94 -4.40 7.40 -8.38
C LEU A 94 -3.27 7.94 -7.49
N PRO A 95 -3.54 8.38 -6.24
CA PRO A 95 -2.48 8.67 -5.29
C PRO A 95 -1.65 7.40 -5.06
N THR A 96 -0.34 7.59 -4.96
CA THR A 96 0.61 6.48 -4.81
C THR A 96 0.32 5.70 -3.53
N LEU A 97 -0.15 4.47 -3.65
CA LEU A 97 -0.39 3.56 -2.53
C LEU A 97 0.91 2.83 -2.13
N SER A 98 2.02 3.56 -2.07
CA SER A 98 3.36 3.02 -1.79
C SER A 98 3.47 2.26 -0.45
N PHE A 99 2.54 2.52 0.49
CA PHE A 99 2.49 1.78 1.75
C PHE A 99 2.09 0.30 1.57
N LEU A 100 1.49 -0.06 0.43
CA LEU A 100 1.17 -1.46 0.09
C LEU A 100 2.36 -2.20 -0.56
N ASP A 101 3.39 -1.48 -0.97
CA ASP A 101 4.55 -2.02 -1.67
C ASP A 101 5.69 -2.39 -0.68
N ARG A 102 5.35 -3.11 0.40
CA ARG A 102 6.35 -3.55 1.37
C ARG A 102 7.33 -4.55 0.75
N GLY A 103 8.56 -4.10 0.55
CA GLY A 103 9.73 -4.97 0.33
C GLY A 103 10.04 -5.40 -1.09
N GLU A 104 9.18 -5.15 -2.07
CA GLU A 104 9.47 -5.38 -3.49
C GLU A 104 9.29 -4.08 -4.26
N LYS A 105 10.21 -3.81 -5.20
CA LYS A 105 10.00 -2.74 -6.17
C LYS A 105 8.69 -3.04 -6.92
N PRO A 106 7.71 -2.11 -6.93
CA PRO A 106 6.47 -2.34 -7.64
C PRO A 106 6.77 -2.72 -9.10
N GLU A 107 6.16 -3.79 -9.58
CA GLU A 107 6.16 -4.08 -11.00
C GLU A 107 5.36 -2.96 -11.68
N GLU A 108 6.08 -2.01 -12.29
CA GLU A 108 5.44 -0.94 -13.05
C GLU A 108 4.84 -1.54 -14.31
N VAL A 109 3.55 -1.32 -14.49
CA VAL A 109 2.84 -1.66 -15.72
C VAL A 109 3.09 -0.51 -16.69
N ASP A 110 4.03 -0.70 -17.63
CA ASP A 110 4.34 0.31 -18.66
C ASP A 110 3.46 0.17 -19.88
N ARG A 111 2.83 -0.99 -20.04
CA ARG A 111 2.02 -1.35 -21.22
C ARG A 111 0.90 -2.28 -20.83
N ILE A 112 -0.25 -2.05 -21.44
CA ILE A 112 -1.37 -3.00 -21.45
C ILE A 112 -1.80 -3.29 -22.88
N THR A 113 -2.37 -4.47 -23.10
CA THR A 113 -3.04 -4.85 -24.33
C THR A 113 -4.44 -5.31 -23.98
N ALA A 114 -5.43 -4.77 -24.67
CA ALA A 114 -6.84 -5.10 -24.47
C ALA A 114 -7.58 -5.10 -25.81
N ARG A 115 -8.84 -5.50 -25.81
CA ARG A 115 -9.69 -5.44 -26.98
C ARG A 115 -10.64 -4.25 -26.90
N VAL A 116 -10.90 -3.65 -28.06
CA VAL A 116 -11.93 -2.61 -28.19
C VAL A 116 -13.30 -3.24 -28.06
N ALA A 117 -14.09 -2.78 -27.10
CA ALA A 117 -15.49 -3.15 -26.95
C ALA A 117 -16.39 -2.24 -27.79
N SER A 118 -16.08 -0.94 -27.83
CA SER A 118 -16.74 0.04 -28.71
C SER A 118 -15.84 1.24 -28.96
N ALA A 119 -16.07 1.91 -30.06
CA ALA A 119 -15.40 3.17 -30.41
C ALA A 119 -16.39 4.12 -31.06
N SER A 120 -16.25 5.40 -30.75
CA SER A 120 -17.04 6.47 -31.36
C SER A 120 -16.16 7.68 -31.61
N GLN A 121 -16.52 8.47 -32.58
CA GLN A 121 -15.84 9.71 -32.92
C GLN A 121 -16.72 10.90 -32.54
N ASP A 122 -16.11 11.93 -31.94
CA ASP A 122 -16.81 13.17 -31.66
C ASP A 122 -16.90 14.05 -32.91
N PRO A 123 -17.65 15.18 -32.87
CA PRO A 123 -17.76 16.10 -34.03
C PRO A 123 -16.42 16.71 -34.47
N TYR A 124 -15.40 16.65 -33.65
CA TYR A 124 -14.04 17.15 -33.96
C TYR A 124 -13.11 16.06 -34.50
N GLY A 125 -13.65 14.85 -34.70
CA GLY A 125 -12.90 13.72 -35.21
C GLY A 125 -12.04 12.98 -34.19
N LYS A 126 -12.19 13.26 -32.87
CA LYS A 126 -11.46 12.57 -31.81
C LYS A 126 -12.14 11.27 -31.42
N TRP A 127 -11.35 10.23 -31.22
CA TRP A 127 -11.85 8.93 -30.82
C TRP A 127 -12.08 8.82 -29.31
N THR A 128 -13.21 8.28 -28.92
CA THR A 128 -13.48 7.73 -27.59
C THR A 128 -13.57 6.23 -27.74
N ILE A 129 -12.68 5.51 -27.06
CA ILE A 129 -12.48 4.06 -27.18
C ILE A 129 -12.75 3.43 -25.84
N ARG A 130 -13.72 2.53 -25.79
CA ARG A 130 -14.01 1.68 -24.63
C ARG A 130 -13.38 0.32 -24.84
N LEU A 131 -12.65 -0.16 -23.87
CA LEU A 131 -12.02 -1.47 -23.85
C LEU A 131 -12.95 -2.51 -23.21
N ASP A 132 -12.60 -3.78 -23.38
CA ASP A 132 -13.34 -4.94 -22.84
C ASP A 132 -13.28 -5.03 -21.30
N ASP A 133 -12.24 -4.45 -20.67
CA ASP A 133 -12.12 -4.28 -19.23
C ASP A 133 -12.96 -3.11 -18.66
N GLY A 134 -13.68 -2.40 -19.53
CA GLY A 134 -14.51 -1.24 -19.19
C GLY A 134 -13.77 0.10 -19.18
N ALA A 135 -12.45 0.13 -19.35
CA ALA A 135 -11.67 1.37 -19.41
C ALA A 135 -12.07 2.21 -20.62
N VAL A 136 -12.21 3.51 -20.41
CA VAL A 136 -12.53 4.48 -21.48
C VAL A 136 -11.33 5.36 -21.72
N TRP A 137 -10.92 5.46 -22.98
CA TRP A 137 -9.79 6.25 -23.42
C TRP A 137 -10.22 7.25 -24.48
N ARG A 138 -9.79 8.49 -24.33
CA ARG A 138 -10.09 9.58 -25.25
C ARG A 138 -8.83 10.03 -25.97
N GLN A 139 -8.90 10.20 -27.29
CA GLN A 139 -7.83 10.78 -28.07
C GLN A 139 -7.67 12.27 -27.75
N ILE A 140 -6.41 12.70 -27.58
CA ILE A 140 -6.05 14.08 -27.22
C ILE A 140 -5.13 14.78 -28.24
N ASP A 141 -4.75 14.07 -29.31
CA ASP A 141 -3.95 14.64 -30.41
C ASP A 141 -4.75 14.69 -31.72
N ASP A 142 -4.15 15.18 -32.78
CA ASP A 142 -4.75 15.31 -34.12
C ASP A 142 -4.28 14.22 -35.09
N ASN A 143 -3.60 13.17 -34.58
CA ASN A 143 -3.15 12.08 -35.42
C ASN A 143 -4.37 11.30 -35.96
N SER A 144 -4.33 11.00 -37.26
CA SER A 144 -5.38 10.20 -37.90
C SER A 144 -5.22 8.71 -37.55
N VAL A 145 -6.34 8.04 -37.49
CA VAL A 145 -6.40 6.59 -37.44
C VAL A 145 -6.87 6.11 -38.81
N ASP A 146 -6.02 5.38 -39.54
CA ASP A 146 -6.27 5.01 -40.94
C ASP A 146 -7.45 4.06 -41.08
N ARG A 147 -7.60 3.12 -40.15
CA ARG A 147 -8.73 2.20 -40.07
C ARG A 147 -9.49 2.43 -38.78
N SER A 148 -10.77 2.71 -38.90
CA SER A 148 -11.64 2.97 -37.75
C SER A 148 -11.60 1.82 -36.74
N PRO A 149 -11.40 2.14 -35.45
CA PRO A 149 -11.52 1.15 -34.37
C PRO A 149 -12.91 0.53 -34.36
N HIS A 150 -12.99 -0.78 -34.17
CA HIS A 150 -14.24 -1.52 -34.09
C HIS A 150 -14.19 -2.58 -32.99
N PRO A 151 -15.33 -3.13 -32.57
CA PRO A 151 -15.34 -4.20 -31.59
C PRO A 151 -14.41 -5.36 -32.02
N GLY A 152 -13.51 -5.77 -31.11
CA GLY A 152 -12.50 -6.78 -31.34
C GLY A 152 -11.15 -6.27 -31.85
N SER A 153 -11.02 -5.00 -32.28
CA SER A 153 -9.72 -4.39 -32.58
C SER A 153 -8.77 -4.50 -31.39
N SER A 154 -7.47 -4.75 -31.67
CA SER A 154 -6.44 -4.79 -30.63
C SER A 154 -5.99 -3.38 -30.28
N ALA A 155 -6.02 -3.03 -29.00
CA ALA A 155 -5.51 -1.77 -28.47
C ALA A 155 -4.27 -2.05 -27.59
N GLU A 156 -3.12 -1.54 -27.97
CA GLU A 156 -1.91 -1.53 -27.16
C GLU A 156 -1.68 -0.14 -26.60
N ILE A 157 -1.77 0.03 -25.27
CA ILE A 157 -1.59 1.29 -24.60
C ILE A 157 -0.26 1.28 -23.86
N ARG A 158 0.56 2.31 -24.07
CA ARG A 158 1.87 2.45 -23.42
C ARG A 158 1.93 3.77 -22.64
N ARG A 159 2.56 3.69 -21.48
CA ARG A 159 2.95 4.89 -20.74
C ARG A 159 4.08 5.59 -21.44
N GLY A 160 3.93 6.89 -21.67
CA GLY A 160 4.96 7.79 -22.15
C GLY A 160 5.59 8.59 -21.02
N ALA A 161 6.45 9.52 -21.38
CA ALA A 161 7.05 10.46 -20.44
C ALA A 161 5.98 11.38 -19.82
N LEU A 162 6.25 11.84 -18.58
CA LEU A 162 5.41 12.82 -17.87
C LEU A 162 3.94 12.40 -17.69
N GLY A 163 3.68 11.10 -17.55
CA GLY A 163 2.32 10.58 -17.34
C GLY A 163 1.42 10.61 -18.58
N SER A 164 1.98 10.81 -19.77
CA SER A 164 1.23 10.69 -21.02
C SER A 164 1.01 9.22 -21.40
N PHE A 165 0.03 8.97 -22.29
CA PHE A 165 -0.23 7.65 -22.83
C PHE A 165 -0.35 7.70 -24.36
N THR A 166 0.10 6.64 -25.01
CA THR A 166 -0.10 6.41 -26.44
C THR A 166 -0.83 5.10 -26.65
N MET A 167 -1.73 5.07 -27.61
CA MET A 167 -2.49 3.88 -27.99
C MET A 167 -2.23 3.54 -29.46
N LYS A 168 -1.87 2.29 -29.72
CA LYS A 168 -1.85 1.71 -31.05
C LYS A 168 -3.05 0.81 -31.23
N ILE A 169 -3.81 1.00 -32.31
CA ILE A 169 -4.99 0.21 -32.65
C ILE A 169 -4.64 -0.62 -33.87
N ASP A 170 -4.76 -1.94 -33.78
CA ASP A 170 -4.44 -2.89 -34.84
C ASP A 170 -3.04 -2.66 -35.47
N GLY A 171 -2.06 -2.24 -34.64
CA GLY A 171 -0.69 -2.00 -35.07
C GLY A 171 -0.48 -0.72 -35.88
N GLN A 172 -1.47 0.14 -36.01
CA GLN A 172 -1.41 1.40 -36.75
C GLN A 172 -0.51 2.43 -36.03
N PHE A 173 -0.34 3.61 -36.63
CA PHE A 173 0.39 4.69 -36.00
C PHE A 173 -0.23 5.08 -34.64
N PRO A 174 0.58 5.35 -33.61
CA PRO A 174 0.03 5.60 -32.28
C PRO A 174 -0.63 6.98 -32.21
N ILE A 175 -1.77 7.03 -31.52
CA ILE A 175 -2.44 8.26 -31.10
C ILE A 175 -2.15 8.52 -29.62
N ARG A 176 -2.14 9.79 -29.20
CA ARG A 176 -2.07 10.16 -27.78
C ARG A 176 -3.45 10.08 -27.17
N VAL A 177 -3.50 9.47 -26.01
CA VAL A 177 -4.77 9.23 -25.31
C VAL A 177 -4.69 9.63 -23.84
N HIS A 178 -5.85 9.90 -23.29
CA HIS A 178 -6.07 10.09 -21.86
C HIS A 178 -7.14 9.11 -21.40
N ARG A 179 -6.98 8.54 -20.21
CA ARG A 179 -8.01 7.68 -19.62
C ARG A 179 -9.02 8.54 -18.89
N ASP A 180 -10.31 8.34 -19.22
CA ASP A 180 -11.40 8.95 -18.47
C ASP A 180 -11.60 8.18 -17.13
N ASN A 181 -11.91 8.92 -16.05
CA ASN A 181 -12.17 8.37 -14.72
C ASN A 181 -13.59 7.81 -14.64
#